data_c6c1f8089221d180354848194f19394c
#
_entry.id   c6c1f8089221d180354848194f19394c
#
_cell.length_a   1.000
_cell.length_b   1.000
_cell.length_c   1.000
_cell.angle_alpha   90.00
_cell.angle_beta   90.00
_cell.angle_gamma   90.00
#
_symmetry.space_group_name_H-M   'P 1'
#
loop_
_entity.id
_entity.type
_entity.pdbx_description
1 polymer ?
#
loop_
_entity_poly.entity_id
_entity_poly.type
_entity_poly.pdbx_seq_one_letter_code
_entity_poly.pdbx_strand_id
1 'polypeptide(L)'
;MSGNHPTNFQGDIFAAITAAIEAAIPGAKVAVQGGGGHFEIQVISKSFEGQRTLQKHKAVLSAIAHLMQGDGAPVHAVDRIDARAE
;
A
#
# COMPACT_ATOMS: atom_id res chain seq x y z
N MET A 1 17.61 -12.92 -8.62
CA MET A 1 17.29 -11.71 -8.19
C MET A 1 16.38 -10.93 -9.05
N SER A 2 15.65 -10.37 -8.53
CA SER A 2 14.73 -9.74 -9.33
C SER A 2 15.08 -8.38 -9.70
N GLY A 3 15.69 -7.62 -9.14
CA GLY A 3 16.14 -6.32 -9.46
C GLY A 3 15.82 -5.79 -10.80
N ASN A 4 14.76 -6.18 -11.32
CA ASN A 4 14.41 -5.89 -12.68
C ASN A 4 13.77 -4.53 -12.84
N HIS A 5 13.60 -3.79 -11.77
CA HIS A 5 12.90 -2.52 -11.81
C HIS A 5 13.72 -1.51 -11.01
N PRO A 6 14.34 -0.55 -11.70
CA PRO A 6 15.16 0.44 -11.00
C PRO A 6 14.33 1.25 -10.01
N THR A 7 14.89 1.41 -8.83
CA THR A 7 14.27 2.22 -7.81
C THR A 7 15.34 2.85 -6.95
N ASN A 8 15.07 4.05 -6.44
CA ASN A 8 15.94 4.68 -5.45
C ASN A 8 15.48 4.37 -4.02
N PHE A 9 14.51 3.50 -3.86
CA PHE A 9 14.11 3.05 -2.53
C PHE A 9 15.13 2.05 -2.00
N GLN A 10 15.50 2.18 -0.74
CA GLN A 10 16.37 1.24 -0.06
C GLN A 10 15.64 0.67 1.14
N GLY A 11 15.77 -0.64 1.33
CA GLY A 11 15.12 -1.35 2.41
C GLY A 11 14.02 -2.27 1.94
N ASP A 12 13.18 -2.69 2.88
CA ASP A 12 12.10 -3.64 2.62
C ASP A 12 10.84 -2.88 2.22
N ILE A 13 10.48 -2.98 0.94
CA ILE A 13 9.30 -2.27 0.44
C ILE A 13 8.01 -2.79 1.07
N PHE A 14 7.92 -4.08 1.37
CA PHE A 14 6.73 -4.63 2.02
C PHE A 14 6.55 -4.02 3.41
N ALA A 15 7.64 -3.91 4.15
CA ALA A 15 7.60 -3.29 5.47
C ALA A 15 7.25 -1.81 5.38
N ALA A 16 7.77 -1.11 4.37
CA ALA A 16 7.50 0.31 4.18
C ALA A 16 6.02 0.55 3.86
N ILE A 17 5.44 -0.26 2.97
CA ILE A 17 4.02 -0.15 2.64
C ILE A 17 3.17 -0.42 3.89
N THR A 18 3.48 -1.49 4.61
CA THR A 18 2.75 -1.87 5.81
C THR A 18 2.80 -0.77 6.86
N ALA A 19 4.00 -0.26 7.14
CA ALA A 19 4.17 0.78 8.15
C ALA A 19 3.43 2.07 7.78
N ALA A 20 3.48 2.45 6.51
CA ALA A 20 2.80 3.66 6.04
C ALA A 20 1.29 3.54 6.23
N ILE A 21 0.72 2.38 5.90
CA ILE A 21 -0.72 2.16 6.04
C ILE A 21 -1.11 2.11 7.52
N GLU A 22 -0.32 1.42 8.35
CA GLU A 22 -0.59 1.35 9.77
C GLU A 22 -0.56 2.72 10.44
N ALA A 23 0.36 3.58 9.99
CA ALA A 23 0.47 4.93 10.54
C ALA A 23 -0.73 5.80 10.16
N ALA A 24 -1.29 5.59 8.98
CA ALA A 24 -2.37 6.44 8.46
C ALA A 24 -3.76 5.92 8.83
N ILE A 25 -3.91 4.61 9.02
CA ILE A 25 -5.21 3.98 9.25
C ILE A 25 -5.15 3.26 10.59
N PRO A 26 -5.82 3.79 11.63
CA PRO A 26 -5.70 3.23 12.98
C PRO A 26 -6.12 1.77 13.06
N GLY A 27 -5.31 0.97 13.70
CA GLY A 27 -5.62 -0.43 13.95
C GLY A 27 -5.63 -1.31 12.71
N ALA A 28 -5.08 -0.83 11.60
CA ALA A 28 -5.12 -1.57 10.35
C ALA A 28 -4.34 -2.87 10.45
N LYS A 29 -4.93 -3.93 9.90
CA LYS A 29 -4.25 -5.18 9.64
C LYS A 29 -3.93 -5.23 8.17
N VAL A 30 -2.66 -5.31 7.81
CA VAL A 30 -2.19 -5.12 6.44
C VAL A 30 -1.49 -6.36 5.94
N ALA A 31 -1.84 -6.77 4.73
CA ALA A 31 -1.12 -7.84 4.02
C ALA A 31 -0.76 -7.32 2.64
N VAL A 32 0.50 -7.47 2.26
CA VAL A 32 1.02 -6.98 0.99
C VAL A 32 1.67 -8.13 0.26
N GLN A 33 1.39 -8.24 -1.03
CA GLN A 33 2.09 -9.20 -1.88
C GLN A 33 2.35 -8.56 -3.23
N GLY A 34 3.28 -9.17 -3.99
CA GLY A 34 3.66 -8.68 -5.30
C GLY A 34 5.16 -8.54 -5.43
N GLY A 35 5.58 -7.71 -6.36
CA GLY A 35 7.00 -7.44 -6.63
C GLY A 35 7.17 -6.72 -7.95
N GLY A 36 8.41 -6.29 -8.22
CA GLY A 36 8.69 -5.58 -9.45
C GLY A 36 7.96 -4.25 -9.56
N GLY A 37 7.61 -3.64 -8.45
CA GLY A 37 6.88 -2.39 -8.43
C GLY A 37 5.37 -2.53 -8.52
N HIS A 38 4.83 -3.74 -8.63
CA HIS A 38 3.39 -4.02 -8.70
C HIS A 38 2.96 -4.77 -7.45
N PHE A 39 1.94 -4.27 -6.76
CA PHE A 39 1.55 -4.82 -5.47
C PHE A 39 0.06 -5.01 -5.36
N GLU A 40 -0.33 -5.99 -4.54
CA GLU A 40 -1.70 -6.19 -4.09
C GLU A 40 -1.71 -5.98 -2.59
N ILE A 41 -2.69 -5.22 -2.11
CA ILE A 41 -2.73 -4.80 -0.71
C ILE A 41 -4.09 -5.14 -0.13
N GLN A 42 -4.09 -5.83 1.01
CA GLN A 42 -5.29 -6.05 1.79
C GLN A 42 -5.18 -5.27 3.09
N VAL A 43 -6.23 -4.53 3.41
CA VAL A 43 -6.28 -3.74 4.65
C VAL A 43 -7.61 -3.98 5.33
N ILE A 44 -7.55 -4.38 6.59
CA ILE A 44 -8.74 -4.59 7.41
C ILE A 44 -8.66 -3.61 8.57
N SER A 45 -9.70 -2.78 8.74
CA SER A 45 -9.71 -1.80 9.81
C SER A 45 -11.13 -1.44 10.21
N LYS A 46 -11.35 -1.30 11.52
CA LYS A 46 -12.64 -0.82 12.02
C LYS A 46 -12.97 0.57 11.49
N SER A 47 -11.96 1.37 11.16
CA SER A 47 -12.18 2.71 10.63
C SER A 47 -12.85 2.70 9.26
N PHE A 48 -12.87 1.56 8.59
CA PHE A 48 -13.56 1.42 7.31
C PHE A 48 -15.06 1.20 7.44
N GLU A 49 -15.57 0.98 8.64
CA GLU A 49 -16.98 0.73 8.82
C GLU A 49 -17.80 1.93 8.33
N GLY A 50 -18.79 1.64 7.50
CA GLY A 50 -19.64 2.69 6.94
C GLY A 50 -19.04 3.44 5.76
N GLN A 51 -17.81 3.15 5.39
CA GLN A 51 -17.18 3.80 4.24
C GLN A 51 -17.47 3.06 2.95
N ARG A 52 -17.59 3.84 1.87
CA ARG A 52 -17.74 3.28 0.53
C ARG A 52 -16.41 2.78 0.00
N THR A 53 -16.48 1.91 -0.99
CA THR A 53 -15.29 1.32 -1.60
C THR A 53 -14.29 2.39 -2.06
N LEU A 54 -14.79 3.43 -2.73
CA LEU A 54 -13.92 4.49 -3.22
C LEU A 54 -13.18 5.19 -2.07
N GLN A 55 -13.88 5.46 -0.98
CA GLN A 55 -13.28 6.12 0.17
C GLN A 55 -12.18 5.25 0.80
N LYS A 56 -12.45 3.96 0.92
CA LYS A 56 -11.47 3.02 1.48
C LYS A 56 -10.23 2.93 0.59
N HIS A 57 -10.42 2.84 -0.72
CA HIS A 57 -9.30 2.78 -1.65
C HIS A 57 -8.49 4.06 -1.62
N LYS A 58 -9.14 5.22 -1.56
CA LYS A 58 -8.43 6.48 -1.45
C LYS A 58 -7.59 6.57 -0.18
N ALA A 59 -8.11 6.07 0.92
CA ALA A 59 -7.37 6.08 2.18
C ALA A 59 -6.09 5.25 2.07
N VAL A 60 -6.17 4.08 1.46
CA VAL A 60 -5.00 3.22 1.28
C VAL A 60 -3.99 3.87 0.34
N LEU A 61 -4.44 4.36 -0.80
CA LEU A 61 -3.54 4.98 -1.78
C LEU A 61 -2.90 6.25 -1.22
N SER A 62 -3.64 7.06 -0.47
CA SER A 62 -3.08 8.26 0.16
C SER A 62 -2.00 7.91 1.15
N ALA A 63 -2.17 6.82 1.89
CA ALA A 63 -1.20 6.40 2.89
C ALA A 63 0.16 6.08 2.27
N ILE A 64 0.19 5.60 1.04
CA ILE A 64 1.43 5.18 0.37
C ILE A 64 1.82 6.09 -0.79
N ALA A 65 1.16 7.23 -0.93
CA ALA A 65 1.40 8.12 -2.07
C ALA A 65 2.88 8.50 -2.20
N HIS A 66 3.55 8.72 -1.06
CA HIS A 66 4.97 9.08 -1.06
C HIS A 66 5.86 7.96 -1.64
N LEU A 67 5.39 6.72 -1.66
CA LEU A 67 6.13 5.60 -2.23
C LEU A 67 5.86 5.43 -3.73
N MET A 68 4.95 6.23 -4.28
CA MET A 68 4.54 6.14 -5.68
C MET A 68 4.97 7.35 -6.50
N GLN A 69 5.72 8.27 -5.91
CA GLN A 69 6.10 9.52 -6.57
C GLN A 69 7.44 9.41 -7.25
N GLY A 70 7.55 10.00 -8.45
CA GLY A 70 8.81 10.11 -9.16
C GLY A 70 9.13 8.87 -9.99
N ASP A 71 10.13 9.05 -10.86
CA ASP A 71 10.52 7.98 -11.79
C ASP A 71 11.13 6.78 -11.10
N GLY A 72 11.82 7.00 -9.98
CA GLY A 72 12.43 5.92 -9.22
C GLY A 72 11.57 5.39 -8.10
N ALA A 73 10.27 5.62 -8.14
CA ALA A 73 9.39 5.20 -7.06
C ALA A 73 9.39 3.68 -6.90
N PRO A 74 9.44 3.18 -5.66
CA PRO A 74 9.43 1.74 -5.43
C PRO A 74 8.08 1.08 -5.73
N VAL A 75 6.97 1.84 -5.67
CA VAL A 75 5.65 1.33 -6.01
C VAL A 75 5.21 1.98 -7.31
N HIS A 76 5.19 1.20 -8.40
CA HIS A 76 4.71 1.68 -9.69
C HIS A 76 3.21 1.65 -9.75
N ALA A 77 2.63 0.56 -9.28
CA ALA A 77 1.20 0.37 -9.38
C ALA A 77 0.70 -0.50 -8.24
N VAL A 78 -0.52 -0.21 -7.79
CA VAL A 78 -1.25 -1.10 -6.90
C VAL A 78 -2.31 -1.77 -7.76
N ASP A 79 -2.10 -3.04 -8.05
CA ASP A 79 -2.95 -3.78 -8.97
C ASP A 79 -4.29 -4.16 -8.34
N ARG A 80 -4.31 -4.28 -7.02
CA ARG A 80 -5.54 -4.63 -6.31
C ARG A 80 -5.48 -4.10 -4.89
N ILE A 81 -6.61 -3.56 -4.45
CA ILE A 81 -6.82 -3.17 -3.05
C ILE A 81 -8.06 -3.89 -2.54
N ASP A 82 -7.89 -4.63 -1.45
CA ASP A 82 -9.00 -5.26 -0.74
C ASP A 82 -9.08 -4.60 0.63
N ALA A 83 -9.98 -3.64 0.77
CA ALA A 83 -10.13 -2.86 1.99
C ALA A 83 -11.47 -3.16 2.63
N ARG A 84 -11.44 -3.66 3.86
CA ARG A 84 -12.63 -4.14 4.56
C ARG A 84 -12.72 -3.61 5.97
N ALA A 85 -13.96 -3.42 6.43
CA ALA A 85 -14.20 -3.21 7.85
C ALA A 85 -13.94 -4.51 8.61
N GLU A 86 -13.52 -4.35 9.83
CA GLU A 86 -13.25 -5.49 10.70
C GLU A 86 -14.54 -6.04 11.30
#